data_86a9fd1753a05ff6d2f452484cef064c
#
_entry.id   86a9fd1753a05ff6d2f452484cef064c
#
_cell.length_a   1.000
_cell.length_b   1.000
_cell.length_c   1.000
_cell.angle_alpha   90.00
_cell.angle_beta   90.00
_cell.angle_gamma   90.00
#
_symmetry.space_group_name_H-M   'P 1'
#
loop_
_entity.id
_entity.type
_entity.pdbx_description
1 polymer ?
#
loop_
_entity_poly.entity_id
_entity_poly.type
_entity_poly.pdbx_seq_one_letter_code
_entity_poly.pdbx_strand_id
1 'polypeptide(L)'
;LQVRAFADAYYTSTYYMSGLSMSADCSFDPLQIMLTEAHQLGLSVHAWVNPLRCQTDAQMEQMPEQYPISQWYADETKRGTWLVKSGDRWWLNPAYPEVRQLIADGVTELVTQYEIDGVQIDDYFYPTTDASFDAAAFAESGASDRSAWRKEQCNLMVQAMYNAVKQANPKVLFGISPQGTLSGNEKQSADVQTWGQTAGYCDYLLPQLYFGFQNSTAPFAETAAFWAEQVTCPDVTLWIGICTYK
;
A
#
# COMPACT_ATOMS: atom_id res chain seq x y z
N LEU A 1 -12.07 1.62 -4.68
CA LEU A 1 -12.11 3.07 -4.49
C LEU A 1 -10.83 3.55 -3.81
N GLN A 2 -10.05 4.46 -4.43
CA GLN A 2 -8.85 5.01 -3.79
C GLN A 2 -9.25 6.00 -2.68
N VAL A 3 -8.84 5.69 -1.45
CA VAL A 3 -9.21 6.46 -0.26
C VAL A 3 -7.99 7.06 0.45
N ARG A 4 -6.76 6.62 0.12
CA ARG A 4 -5.51 7.15 0.65
C ARG A 4 -4.41 7.03 -0.41
N ALA A 5 -4.06 8.14 -1.05
CA ALA A 5 -3.12 8.17 -2.16
C ALA A 5 -1.71 8.62 -1.75
N PHE A 6 -1.59 9.60 -0.83
CA PHE A 6 -0.34 10.28 -0.50
C PHE A 6 -0.22 10.59 1.00
N ALA A 7 -0.50 9.62 1.85
CA ALA A 7 -0.61 9.84 3.30
C ALA A 7 -1.66 10.92 3.65
N ASP A 8 -2.71 10.95 2.86
CA ASP A 8 -3.94 11.71 3.02
C ASP A 8 -5.12 10.76 3.22
N ALA A 9 -6.28 11.25 3.61
CA ALA A 9 -7.48 10.45 3.76
C ALA A 9 -8.67 11.15 3.11
N TYR A 10 -9.40 10.43 2.26
CA TYR A 10 -10.71 10.84 1.73
C TYR A 10 -11.85 10.26 2.58
N TYR A 11 -11.60 10.20 3.89
CA TYR A 11 -12.49 9.76 4.96
C TYR A 11 -12.06 10.44 6.27
N THR A 12 -12.85 10.32 7.33
CA THR A 12 -12.48 10.85 8.64
C THR A 12 -11.36 10.02 9.24
N SER A 13 -10.21 10.63 9.52
CA SER A 13 -9.03 9.96 10.08
C SER A 13 -8.35 10.80 11.17
N THR A 14 -7.85 10.11 12.20
CA THR A 14 -7.01 10.67 13.25
C THR A 14 -5.51 10.55 12.93
N TYR A 15 -5.16 9.67 12.01
CA TYR A 15 -3.77 9.39 11.62
C TYR A 15 -3.32 10.14 10.37
N TYR A 16 -4.25 10.46 9.46
CA TYR A 16 -3.95 11.04 8.15
C TYR A 16 -4.73 12.33 7.91
N MET A 17 -4.03 13.31 7.34
CA MET A 17 -4.64 14.58 6.95
C MET A 17 -5.77 14.34 5.95
N SER A 18 -6.88 15.07 6.09
CA SER A 18 -7.96 15.00 5.11
C SER A 18 -7.48 15.44 3.73
N GLY A 19 -7.64 14.57 2.73
CA GLY A 19 -7.42 14.88 1.31
C GLY A 19 -8.41 15.91 0.77
N LEU A 20 -9.49 16.18 1.50
CA LEU A 20 -10.52 17.18 1.18
C LEU A 20 -10.22 18.56 1.78
N SER A 21 -9.18 18.69 2.62
CA SER A 21 -8.79 19.97 3.24
C SER A 21 -8.40 21.05 2.23
N MET A 22 -8.29 20.69 0.97
CA MET A 22 -8.13 21.63 -0.15
C MET A 22 -9.43 22.37 -0.53
N SER A 23 -10.59 21.95 -0.02
CA SER A 23 -11.85 22.69 -0.10
C SER A 23 -12.36 22.96 1.31
N ALA A 24 -12.29 24.22 1.74
CA ALA A 24 -12.58 24.68 3.10
C ALA A 24 -14.00 24.35 3.63
N ASP A 25 -14.88 23.83 2.80
CA ASP A 25 -16.31 23.62 3.10
C ASP A 25 -16.79 22.16 2.94
N CYS A 26 -15.90 21.17 2.95
CA CYS A 26 -16.34 19.78 2.82
C CYS A 26 -16.88 19.26 4.16
N SER A 27 -18.20 19.32 4.33
CA SER A 27 -18.92 18.86 5.52
C SER A 27 -19.46 17.42 5.40
N PHE A 28 -19.07 16.67 4.37
CA PHE A 28 -19.51 15.30 4.13
C PHE A 28 -18.34 14.32 4.13
N ASP A 29 -18.63 13.06 4.43
CA ASP A 29 -17.69 11.95 4.32
C ASP A 29 -17.92 11.22 3.00
N PRO A 30 -17.01 11.37 2.00
CA PRO A 30 -17.19 10.76 0.69
C PRO A 30 -17.13 9.24 0.72
N LEU A 31 -16.33 8.65 1.60
CA LEU A 31 -16.26 7.19 1.72
C LEU A 31 -17.58 6.64 2.26
N GLN A 32 -18.17 7.27 3.28
CA GLN A 32 -19.44 6.84 3.83
C GLN A 32 -20.58 6.92 2.78
N ILE A 33 -20.61 7.97 1.97
CA ILE A 33 -21.58 8.12 0.87
C ILE A 33 -21.38 6.99 -0.14
N MET A 34 -20.16 6.76 -0.60
CA MET A 34 -19.86 5.74 -1.60
C MET A 34 -20.22 4.33 -1.11
N LEU A 35 -19.94 4.02 0.17
CA LEU A 35 -20.32 2.74 0.77
C LEU A 35 -21.82 2.55 0.79
N THR A 36 -22.55 3.56 1.25
CA THR A 36 -24.02 3.51 1.34
C THR A 36 -24.65 3.23 -0.03
N GLU A 37 -24.23 3.97 -1.07
CA GLU A 37 -24.79 3.82 -2.42
C GLU A 37 -24.36 2.49 -3.08
N ALA A 38 -23.09 2.08 -2.90
CA ALA A 38 -22.59 0.83 -3.46
C ALA A 38 -23.30 -0.39 -2.86
N HIS A 39 -23.48 -0.43 -1.54
CA HIS A 39 -24.14 -1.54 -0.86
C HIS A 39 -25.62 -1.64 -1.21
N GLN A 40 -26.33 -0.50 -1.40
CA GLN A 40 -27.71 -0.51 -1.92
C GLN A 40 -27.82 -1.16 -3.30
N LEU A 41 -26.77 -1.08 -4.09
CA LEU A 41 -26.68 -1.70 -5.42
C LEU A 41 -26.09 -3.13 -5.39
N GLY A 42 -25.78 -3.66 -4.21
CA GLY A 42 -25.18 -4.99 -4.04
C GLY A 42 -23.71 -5.06 -4.49
N LEU A 43 -23.00 -3.92 -4.52
CA LEU A 43 -21.58 -3.83 -4.89
C LEU A 43 -20.70 -3.90 -3.64
N SER A 44 -19.61 -4.66 -3.71
CA SER A 44 -18.56 -4.65 -2.71
C SER A 44 -17.61 -3.47 -2.92
N VAL A 45 -17.13 -2.87 -1.83
CA VAL A 45 -16.20 -1.75 -1.85
C VAL A 45 -14.89 -2.12 -1.18
N HIS A 46 -13.81 -2.14 -1.95
CA HIS A 46 -12.46 -2.29 -1.42
C HIS A 46 -11.79 -0.90 -1.34
N ALA A 47 -11.35 -0.54 -0.15
CA ALA A 47 -10.63 0.71 0.10
C ALA A 47 -9.18 0.58 -0.39
N TRP A 48 -8.82 1.28 -1.45
CA TRP A 48 -7.47 1.28 -1.98
C TRP A 48 -6.63 2.33 -1.27
N VAL A 49 -5.54 1.89 -0.65
CA VAL A 49 -4.57 2.71 0.07
C VAL A 49 -3.16 2.52 -0.46
N ASN A 50 -2.38 3.61 -0.54
CA ASN A 50 -0.95 3.55 -0.79
C ASN A 50 -0.22 3.68 0.56
N PRO A 51 0.43 2.61 1.07
CA PRO A 51 0.97 2.61 2.42
C PRO A 51 2.18 3.53 2.59
N LEU A 52 3.05 3.66 1.58
CA LEU A 52 4.35 4.33 1.72
C LEU A 52 4.41 5.73 1.10
N ARG A 53 3.55 6.05 0.13
CA ARG A 53 3.60 7.34 -0.56
C ARG A 53 3.14 8.48 0.32
N CYS A 54 3.94 9.54 0.39
CA CYS A 54 3.60 10.79 1.07
C CYS A 54 3.54 11.96 0.10
N GLN A 55 3.38 13.13 0.64
CA GLN A 55 3.18 14.39 -0.05
C GLN A 55 4.48 14.97 -0.63
N THR A 56 4.37 16.03 -1.43
CA THR A 56 5.50 16.89 -1.85
C THR A 56 5.94 17.79 -0.69
N ASP A 57 7.12 18.45 -0.79
CA ASP A 57 7.61 19.38 0.23
C ASP A 57 6.55 20.42 0.61
N ALA A 58 5.98 21.10 -0.39
CA ALA A 58 5.00 22.17 -0.18
C ALA A 58 3.72 21.68 0.56
N GLN A 59 3.34 20.43 0.35
CA GLN A 59 2.19 19.84 1.03
C GLN A 59 2.55 19.32 2.43
N MET A 60 3.77 18.79 2.62
CA MET A 60 4.27 18.39 3.95
C MET A 60 4.38 19.58 4.89
N GLU A 61 4.84 20.75 4.41
CA GLU A 61 4.93 22.00 5.15
C GLU A 61 3.56 22.55 5.60
N GLN A 62 2.49 22.18 4.88
CA GLN A 62 1.13 22.61 5.20
C GLN A 62 0.37 21.57 6.04
N MET A 63 0.95 20.40 6.28
CA MET A 63 0.30 19.34 7.05
C MET A 63 0.16 19.76 8.52
N PRO A 64 -1.06 19.71 9.11
CA PRO A 64 -1.26 20.08 10.51
C PRO A 64 -0.43 19.23 11.47
N GLU A 65 0.11 19.85 12.51
CA GLU A 65 1.04 19.25 13.49
C GLU A 65 0.46 18.07 14.30
N GLN A 66 -0.87 17.94 14.33
CA GLN A 66 -1.52 16.83 15.03
C GLN A 66 -1.26 15.46 14.40
N TYR A 67 -0.88 15.41 13.14
CA TYR A 67 -0.67 14.14 12.42
C TYR A 67 0.76 13.61 12.64
N PRO A 68 0.92 12.29 12.87
CA PRO A 68 2.24 11.70 13.13
C PRO A 68 3.26 12.00 12.02
N ILE A 69 2.85 11.98 10.76
CA ILE A 69 3.74 12.24 9.62
C ILE A 69 4.26 13.68 9.63
N SER A 70 3.44 14.66 10.00
CA SER A 70 3.88 16.05 10.15
C SER A 70 4.91 16.19 11.26
N GLN A 71 4.69 15.52 12.41
CA GLN A 71 5.64 15.50 13.54
C GLN A 71 6.97 14.85 13.13
N TRP A 72 6.92 13.77 12.34
CA TRP A 72 8.14 13.11 11.83
C TRP A 72 8.86 13.97 10.79
N TYR A 73 8.12 14.73 9.99
CA TYR A 73 8.72 15.66 9.04
C TYR A 73 9.43 16.84 9.71
N ALA A 74 8.90 17.31 10.83
CA ALA A 74 9.52 18.37 11.64
C ALA A 74 10.74 17.89 12.45
N ASP A 75 10.80 16.59 12.78
CA ASP A 75 11.89 15.97 13.55
C ASP A 75 13.08 15.65 12.65
N GLU A 76 14.21 16.35 12.85
CA GLU A 76 15.43 16.17 12.05
C GLU A 76 16.01 14.74 12.14
N THR A 77 15.73 14.00 13.21
CA THR A 77 16.22 12.62 13.37
C THR A 77 15.38 11.61 12.58
N LYS A 78 14.13 11.94 12.30
CA LYS A 78 13.19 11.10 11.54
C LYS A 78 13.10 11.51 10.08
N ARG A 79 13.24 12.80 9.80
CA ARG A 79 13.33 13.30 8.43
C ARG A 79 14.65 12.85 7.81
N GLY A 80 14.58 12.10 6.72
CA GLY A 80 15.70 11.43 6.05
C GLY A 80 15.95 9.99 6.50
N THR A 81 15.20 9.48 7.48
CA THR A 81 15.26 8.09 7.96
C THR A 81 13.90 7.40 7.89
N TRP A 82 12.92 7.83 8.70
CA TRP A 82 11.54 7.30 8.67
C TRP A 82 10.73 7.85 7.49
N LEU A 83 10.99 9.11 7.16
CA LEU A 83 10.49 9.81 5.98
C LEU A 83 11.68 10.12 5.07
N VAL A 84 11.71 9.58 3.88
CA VAL A 84 12.81 9.74 2.93
C VAL A 84 12.30 10.35 1.63
N LYS A 85 13.00 11.36 1.14
CA LYS A 85 12.66 11.98 -0.14
C LYS A 85 13.18 11.15 -1.30
N SER A 86 12.29 10.80 -2.23
CA SER A 86 12.63 10.15 -3.49
C SER A 86 11.84 10.80 -4.63
N GLY A 87 12.55 11.37 -5.59
CA GLY A 87 11.95 12.20 -6.63
C GLY A 87 11.38 13.51 -6.07
N ASP A 88 10.13 13.80 -6.40
CA ASP A 88 9.40 15.01 -5.98
C ASP A 88 8.62 14.83 -4.65
N ARG A 89 8.66 13.62 -4.05
CA ARG A 89 7.81 13.23 -2.91
C ARG A 89 8.62 12.66 -1.76
N TRP A 90 7.97 12.71 -0.60
CA TRP A 90 8.36 11.95 0.57
C TRP A 90 7.75 10.55 0.55
N TRP A 91 8.43 9.64 1.22
CA TRP A 91 8.04 8.24 1.33
C TRP A 91 8.30 7.75 2.74
N LEU A 92 7.38 6.99 3.28
CA LEU A 92 7.59 6.24 4.52
C LEU A 92 8.60 5.11 4.27
N ASN A 93 9.52 4.93 5.21
CA ASN A 93 10.51 3.85 5.14
C ASN A 93 10.01 2.65 5.95
N PRO A 94 9.62 1.53 5.32
CA PRO A 94 9.06 0.38 6.01
C PRO A 94 10.06 -0.36 6.90
N ALA A 95 11.34 0.00 6.86
CA ALA A 95 12.38 -0.59 7.71
C ALA A 95 12.16 -0.31 9.20
N TYR A 96 11.44 0.76 9.54
CA TYR A 96 11.19 1.16 10.92
C TYR A 96 9.87 0.59 11.45
N PRO A 97 9.89 -0.09 12.63
CA PRO A 97 8.69 -0.68 13.22
C PRO A 97 7.57 0.34 13.46
N GLU A 98 7.91 1.56 13.87
CA GLU A 98 6.96 2.64 14.15
C GLU A 98 6.25 3.10 12.87
N VAL A 99 6.95 3.07 11.73
CA VAL A 99 6.35 3.36 10.43
C VAL A 99 5.34 2.27 10.06
N ARG A 100 5.70 1.01 10.24
CA ARG A 100 4.78 -0.11 10.00
C ARG A 100 3.57 -0.08 10.94
N GLN A 101 3.80 0.35 12.20
CA GLN A 101 2.72 0.51 13.17
C GLN A 101 1.73 1.61 12.76
N LEU A 102 2.20 2.80 12.35
CA LEU A 102 1.33 3.86 11.84
C LEU A 102 0.47 3.38 10.66
N ILE A 103 1.07 2.62 9.74
CA ILE A 103 0.35 2.06 8.59
C ILE A 103 -0.74 1.09 9.05
N ALA A 104 -0.42 0.20 10.00
CA ALA A 104 -1.37 -0.76 10.58
C ALA A 104 -2.50 -0.08 11.36
N ASP A 105 -2.17 0.96 12.16
CA ASP A 105 -3.16 1.74 12.91
C ASP A 105 -4.16 2.42 11.99
N GLY A 106 -3.68 3.02 10.90
CA GLY A 106 -4.55 3.65 9.91
C GLY A 106 -5.40 2.66 9.11
N VAL A 107 -4.97 1.42 8.96
CA VAL A 107 -5.80 0.34 8.41
C VAL A 107 -6.83 -0.13 9.43
N THR A 108 -6.44 -0.29 10.68
CA THR A 108 -7.36 -0.63 11.78
C THR A 108 -8.47 0.42 11.91
N GLU A 109 -8.11 1.71 11.89
CA GLU A 109 -9.07 2.83 11.90
C GLU A 109 -10.09 2.68 10.77
N LEU A 110 -9.62 2.49 9.54
CA LEU A 110 -10.46 2.37 8.35
C LEU A 110 -11.45 1.20 8.46
N VAL A 111 -10.98 0.02 8.86
CA VAL A 111 -11.80 -1.21 8.99
C VAL A 111 -12.80 -1.11 10.16
N THR A 112 -12.47 -0.37 11.23
CA THR A 112 -13.35 -0.24 12.40
C THR A 112 -14.39 0.85 12.24
N GLN A 113 -14.10 1.90 11.48
CA GLN A 113 -15.02 3.04 11.32
C GLN A 113 -15.98 2.87 10.13
N TYR A 114 -15.62 2.07 9.13
CA TYR A 114 -16.36 1.95 7.88
C TYR A 114 -16.71 0.50 7.56
N GLU A 115 -17.89 0.28 7.01
CA GLU A 115 -18.36 -1.03 6.55
C GLU A 115 -17.79 -1.39 5.17
N ILE A 116 -16.44 -1.33 5.05
CA ILE A 116 -15.75 -1.72 3.81
C ILE A 116 -15.71 -3.26 3.69
N ASP A 117 -15.71 -3.76 2.46
CA ASP A 117 -15.64 -5.20 2.17
C ASP A 117 -14.19 -5.68 2.03
N GLY A 118 -13.28 -4.77 1.73
CA GLY A 118 -11.87 -5.07 1.61
C GLY A 118 -10.97 -3.85 1.74
N VAL A 119 -9.69 -4.11 1.98
CA VAL A 119 -8.59 -3.17 1.85
C VAL A 119 -7.68 -3.66 0.73
N GLN A 120 -7.26 -2.78 -0.16
CA GLN A 120 -6.34 -3.10 -1.24
C GLN A 120 -5.14 -2.15 -1.23
N ILE A 121 -3.95 -2.71 -1.41
CA ILE A 121 -2.74 -1.96 -1.76
C ILE A 121 -2.35 -2.26 -3.20
N ASP A 122 -1.67 -1.31 -3.83
CA ASP A 122 -1.17 -1.48 -5.21
C ASP A 122 0.34 -1.73 -5.25
N ASP A 123 0.99 -1.30 -6.33
CA ASP A 123 2.39 -1.57 -6.63
C ASP A 123 3.36 -0.49 -6.11
N TYR A 124 2.95 0.37 -5.17
CA TYR A 124 3.83 1.41 -4.62
C TYR A 124 4.53 0.93 -3.34
N PHE A 125 5.53 0.03 -3.50
CA PHE A 125 6.43 -0.40 -2.44
C PHE A 125 7.69 0.50 -2.38
N TYR A 126 8.91 -0.03 -2.36
CA TYR A 126 10.10 0.82 -2.40
C TYR A 126 10.15 1.65 -3.67
N PRO A 127 10.30 3.00 -3.56
CA PRO A 127 10.25 3.89 -4.71
C PRO A 127 11.53 3.87 -5.56
N THR A 128 12.60 3.31 -5.05
CA THR A 128 13.92 3.33 -5.66
C THR A 128 14.77 2.15 -5.26
N THR A 129 15.67 1.76 -6.14
CA THR A 129 16.74 0.79 -5.85
C THR A 129 17.97 1.44 -5.24
N ASP A 130 18.01 2.78 -5.14
CA ASP A 130 19.13 3.52 -4.55
C ASP A 130 19.35 3.10 -3.09
N ALA A 131 20.60 2.77 -2.76
CA ALA A 131 20.99 2.32 -1.44
C ALA A 131 20.92 3.43 -0.37
N SER A 132 20.88 4.69 -0.76
CA SER A 132 20.79 5.82 0.17
C SER A 132 19.44 5.91 0.86
N PHE A 133 18.37 5.36 0.24
CA PHE A 133 17.00 5.44 0.76
C PHE A 133 16.87 4.89 2.20
N ASP A 134 17.57 3.82 2.49
CA ASP A 134 17.48 3.09 3.77
C ASP A 134 18.86 2.78 4.38
N ALA A 135 19.89 3.56 4.03
CA ALA A 135 21.27 3.28 4.38
C ALA A 135 21.49 3.06 5.89
N ALA A 136 20.90 3.94 6.72
CA ALA A 136 21.04 3.84 8.18
C ALA A 136 20.40 2.54 8.72
N ALA A 137 19.15 2.28 8.38
CA ALA A 137 18.43 1.10 8.84
C ALA A 137 19.07 -0.20 8.35
N PHE A 138 19.57 -0.23 7.11
CA PHE A 138 20.31 -1.38 6.59
C PHE A 138 21.62 -1.63 7.35
N ALA A 139 22.39 -0.58 7.64
CA ALA A 139 23.63 -0.70 8.41
C ALA A 139 23.37 -1.22 9.84
N GLU A 140 22.32 -0.73 10.49
CA GLU A 140 21.92 -1.17 11.84
C GLU A 140 21.41 -2.62 11.88
N SER A 141 20.80 -3.09 10.78
CA SER A 141 20.28 -4.47 10.70
C SER A 141 21.36 -5.55 10.72
N GLY A 142 22.60 -5.23 10.34
CA GLY A 142 23.68 -6.20 10.17
C GLY A 142 23.50 -7.14 8.98
N ALA A 143 22.50 -6.93 8.14
CA ALA A 143 22.24 -7.75 6.96
C ALA A 143 23.35 -7.54 5.90
N SER A 144 23.67 -8.57 5.15
CA SER A 144 24.67 -8.53 4.07
C SER A 144 24.06 -8.39 2.68
N ASP A 145 22.81 -8.80 2.50
CA ASP A 145 22.05 -8.69 1.25
C ASP A 145 20.92 -7.69 1.40
N ARG A 146 21.08 -6.51 0.78
CA ARG A 146 20.09 -5.43 0.83
C ARG A 146 18.80 -5.79 0.11
N SER A 147 18.87 -6.55 -0.99
CA SER A 147 17.68 -6.91 -1.75
C SER A 147 16.78 -7.85 -0.95
N ALA A 148 17.35 -8.88 -0.38
CA ALA A 148 16.65 -9.81 0.51
C ALA A 148 16.10 -9.09 1.75
N TRP A 149 16.90 -8.21 2.37
CA TRP A 149 16.50 -7.44 3.52
C TRP A 149 15.33 -6.48 3.22
N ARG A 150 15.36 -5.77 2.07
CA ARG A 150 14.23 -4.90 1.66
C ARG A 150 12.95 -5.69 1.43
N LYS A 151 13.02 -6.87 0.81
CA LYS A 151 11.86 -7.77 0.68
C LYS A 151 11.29 -8.14 2.04
N GLU A 152 12.14 -8.44 3.00
CA GLU A 152 11.71 -8.73 4.38
C GLU A 152 11.00 -7.52 5.02
N GLN A 153 11.51 -6.28 4.81
CA GLN A 153 10.82 -5.10 5.33
C GLN A 153 9.44 -4.88 4.69
N CYS A 154 9.30 -5.18 3.39
CA CYS A 154 7.99 -5.21 2.72
C CYS A 154 7.10 -6.31 3.28
N ASN A 155 7.62 -7.50 3.51
CA ASN A 155 6.90 -8.62 4.10
C ASN A 155 6.35 -8.28 5.49
N LEU A 156 7.18 -7.68 6.35
CA LEU A 156 6.77 -7.23 7.68
C LEU A 156 5.66 -6.15 7.62
N MET A 157 5.73 -5.21 6.68
CA MET A 157 4.69 -4.21 6.46
C MET A 157 3.38 -4.84 5.99
N VAL A 158 3.44 -5.68 4.97
CA VAL A 158 2.26 -6.37 4.41
C VAL A 158 1.59 -7.24 5.47
N GLN A 159 2.39 -8.00 6.24
CA GLN A 159 1.89 -8.84 7.33
C GLN A 159 1.25 -8.00 8.45
N ALA A 160 1.84 -6.85 8.81
CA ALA A 160 1.25 -5.94 9.79
C ALA A 160 -0.11 -5.42 9.34
N MET A 161 -0.25 -5.04 8.05
CA MET A 161 -1.53 -4.61 7.47
C MET A 161 -2.55 -5.74 7.42
N TYR A 162 -2.16 -6.94 6.96
CA TYR A 162 -3.03 -8.11 6.96
C TYR A 162 -3.57 -8.42 8.35
N ASN A 163 -2.67 -8.48 9.34
CA ASN A 163 -3.04 -8.75 10.73
C ASN A 163 -3.97 -7.67 11.28
N ALA A 164 -3.72 -6.39 10.99
CA ALA A 164 -4.59 -5.27 11.38
C ALA A 164 -6.01 -5.43 10.83
N VAL A 165 -6.14 -5.76 9.54
CA VAL A 165 -7.46 -6.04 8.91
C VAL A 165 -8.15 -7.20 9.62
N LYS A 166 -7.46 -8.34 9.77
CA LYS A 166 -8.07 -9.57 10.32
C LYS A 166 -8.42 -9.47 11.80
N GLN A 167 -7.65 -8.71 12.57
CA GLN A 167 -7.97 -8.44 13.98
C GLN A 167 -9.15 -7.48 14.15
N ALA A 168 -9.25 -6.47 13.30
CA ALA A 168 -10.36 -5.52 13.32
C ALA A 168 -11.66 -6.16 12.81
N ASN A 169 -11.61 -6.87 11.68
CA ASN A 169 -12.75 -7.60 11.13
C ASN A 169 -12.26 -8.74 10.21
N PRO A 170 -12.36 -10.02 10.64
CA PRO A 170 -11.86 -11.15 9.85
C PRO A 170 -12.63 -11.40 8.54
N LYS A 171 -13.80 -10.78 8.33
CA LYS A 171 -14.57 -10.89 7.09
C LYS A 171 -14.08 -9.92 6.00
N VAL A 172 -13.41 -8.84 6.37
CA VAL A 172 -12.86 -7.87 5.43
C VAL A 172 -11.67 -8.52 4.71
N LEU A 173 -11.66 -8.45 3.38
CA LEU A 173 -10.58 -8.98 2.57
C LEU A 173 -9.40 -8.01 2.55
N PHE A 174 -8.18 -8.55 2.53
CA PHE A 174 -6.97 -7.78 2.27
C PHE A 174 -6.32 -8.26 0.97
N GLY A 175 -6.16 -7.38 0.01
CA GLY A 175 -5.62 -7.67 -1.30
C GLY A 175 -4.43 -6.83 -1.71
N ILE A 176 -3.62 -7.39 -2.60
CA ILE A 176 -2.45 -6.71 -3.17
C ILE A 176 -2.55 -6.73 -4.68
N SER A 177 -2.40 -5.55 -5.31
CA SER A 177 -2.37 -5.38 -6.77
C SER A 177 -0.95 -5.01 -7.22
N PRO A 178 -0.03 -6.01 -7.32
CA PRO A 178 1.37 -5.76 -7.65
C PRO A 178 1.56 -5.49 -9.14
N GLN A 179 2.79 -5.15 -9.54
CA GLN A 179 3.19 -5.06 -10.96
C GLN A 179 2.88 -6.37 -11.69
N GLY A 180 2.47 -6.27 -12.96
CA GLY A 180 2.16 -7.44 -13.79
C GLY A 180 3.34 -8.35 -14.13
N THR A 181 4.58 -7.90 -13.89
CA THR A 181 5.81 -8.68 -14.15
C THR A 181 6.64 -8.84 -12.89
N LEU A 182 7.34 -9.99 -12.76
CA LEU A 182 8.26 -10.20 -11.63
C LEU A 182 9.37 -9.16 -11.58
N SER A 183 9.93 -8.78 -12.73
CA SER A 183 11.02 -7.79 -12.78
C SER A 183 10.60 -6.40 -12.30
N GLY A 184 9.33 -6.03 -12.47
CA GLY A 184 8.76 -4.82 -11.90
C GLY A 184 8.67 -4.91 -10.38
N ASN A 185 8.18 -6.03 -9.87
CA ASN A 185 8.07 -6.29 -8.43
C ASN A 185 9.45 -6.35 -7.73
N GLU A 186 10.43 -6.99 -8.35
CA GLU A 186 11.81 -7.04 -7.84
C GLU A 186 12.41 -5.64 -7.64
N LYS A 187 12.21 -4.70 -8.57
CA LYS A 187 12.69 -3.33 -8.44
C LYS A 187 12.08 -2.58 -7.27
N GLN A 188 10.90 -2.97 -6.87
CA GLN A 188 10.18 -2.38 -5.74
C GLN A 188 10.31 -3.19 -4.45
N SER A 189 11.10 -4.27 -4.46
CA SER A 189 11.26 -5.20 -3.35
C SER A 189 9.95 -5.85 -2.90
N ALA A 190 8.98 -5.98 -3.82
CA ALA A 190 7.70 -6.63 -3.58
C ALA A 190 7.87 -8.16 -3.72
N ASP A 191 7.71 -8.88 -2.61
CA ASP A 191 7.94 -10.33 -2.54
C ASP A 191 6.67 -11.12 -2.86
N VAL A 192 6.16 -10.89 -4.07
CA VAL A 192 4.88 -11.45 -4.55
C VAL A 192 4.83 -12.98 -4.55
N GLN A 193 5.99 -13.64 -4.66
CA GLN A 193 6.08 -15.10 -4.60
C GLN A 193 5.77 -15.60 -3.18
N THR A 194 6.38 -15.00 -2.17
CA THR A 194 6.05 -15.31 -0.76
C THR A 194 4.57 -15.07 -0.48
N TRP A 195 4.02 -13.94 -0.95
CA TRP A 195 2.61 -13.58 -0.71
C TRP A 195 1.62 -14.51 -1.42
N GLY A 196 1.97 -15.03 -2.59
CA GLY A 196 1.14 -15.98 -3.35
C GLY A 196 1.26 -17.44 -2.88
N GLN A 197 2.32 -17.76 -2.15
CA GLN A 197 2.63 -19.15 -1.75
C GLN A 197 2.43 -19.41 -0.25
N THR A 198 2.26 -18.35 0.56
CA THR A 198 2.22 -18.48 2.03
C THR A 198 1.02 -17.71 2.58
N ALA A 199 0.24 -18.34 3.46
CA ALA A 199 -0.86 -17.70 4.16
C ALA A 199 -0.37 -16.60 5.12
N GLY A 200 -1.24 -15.61 5.40
CA GLY A 200 -0.97 -14.56 6.39
C GLY A 200 -0.39 -13.26 5.82
N TYR A 201 -0.37 -13.12 4.49
CA TYR A 201 0.02 -11.90 3.79
C TYR A 201 -1.14 -11.22 3.06
N CYS A 202 -2.00 -11.97 2.41
CA CYS A 202 -3.17 -11.45 1.72
C CYS A 202 -4.23 -12.53 1.52
N ASP A 203 -5.48 -12.11 1.22
CA ASP A 203 -6.57 -13.01 0.79
C ASP A 203 -6.61 -13.14 -0.73
N TYR A 204 -6.11 -12.14 -1.45
CA TYR A 204 -6.00 -12.20 -2.92
C TYR A 204 -4.82 -11.41 -3.45
N LEU A 205 -4.27 -11.89 -4.58
CA LEU A 205 -3.35 -11.14 -5.45
C LEU A 205 -4.08 -10.73 -6.73
N LEU A 206 -3.90 -9.47 -7.14
CA LEU A 206 -4.49 -8.87 -8.33
C LEU A 206 -3.40 -8.23 -9.21
N PRO A 207 -2.47 -9.01 -9.81
CA PRO A 207 -1.40 -8.44 -10.63
C PRO A 207 -1.95 -7.63 -11.80
N GLN A 208 -1.31 -6.49 -12.10
CA GLN A 208 -1.73 -5.51 -13.09
C GLN A 208 -1.29 -5.96 -14.50
N LEU A 209 -2.06 -6.83 -15.15
CA LEU A 209 -1.79 -7.31 -16.49
C LEU A 209 -2.32 -6.33 -17.55
N TYR A 210 -1.77 -5.12 -17.56
CA TYR A 210 -2.17 -4.06 -18.50
C TYR A 210 -1.51 -4.22 -19.88
N PHE A 211 -1.39 -5.46 -20.33
CA PHE A 211 -0.72 -5.86 -21.56
C PHE A 211 -1.73 -6.45 -22.55
N GLY A 212 -1.54 -6.17 -23.84
CA GLY A 212 -2.32 -6.81 -24.89
C GLY A 212 -1.83 -8.24 -25.18
N PHE A 213 -2.63 -9.01 -25.90
CA PHE A 213 -2.28 -10.39 -26.33
C PHE A 213 -1.05 -10.43 -27.23
N GLN A 214 -0.75 -9.34 -27.95
CA GLN A 214 0.39 -9.21 -28.87
C GLN A 214 1.59 -8.48 -28.26
N ASN A 215 1.61 -8.25 -26.93
CA ASN A 215 2.75 -7.63 -26.27
C ASN A 215 3.98 -8.53 -26.39
N SER A 216 5.10 -7.98 -26.88
CA SER A 216 6.31 -8.77 -27.15
C SER A 216 7.09 -9.18 -25.91
N THR A 217 6.87 -8.50 -24.77
CA THR A 217 7.63 -8.73 -23.53
C THR A 217 6.80 -9.48 -22.48
N ALA A 218 5.51 -9.18 -22.41
CA ALA A 218 4.58 -9.77 -21.46
C ALA A 218 3.21 -9.95 -22.14
N PRO A 219 3.04 -10.96 -23.02
CA PRO A 219 1.76 -11.27 -23.62
C PRO A 219 0.74 -11.62 -22.53
N PHE A 220 -0.48 -11.11 -22.66
CA PHE A 220 -1.50 -11.27 -21.62
C PHE A 220 -1.72 -12.74 -21.21
N ALA A 221 -1.96 -13.63 -22.20
CA ALA A 221 -2.28 -15.02 -21.89
C ALA A 221 -1.15 -15.77 -21.18
N GLU A 222 0.07 -15.59 -21.65
CA GLU A 222 1.26 -16.22 -21.06
C GLU A 222 1.55 -15.65 -19.65
N THR A 223 1.38 -14.33 -19.49
CA THR A 223 1.58 -13.67 -18.19
C THR A 223 0.50 -14.11 -17.19
N ALA A 224 -0.75 -14.24 -17.61
CA ALA A 224 -1.82 -14.76 -16.75
C ALA A 224 -1.57 -16.23 -16.34
N ALA A 225 -1.14 -17.09 -17.27
CA ALA A 225 -0.76 -18.46 -16.95
C ALA A 225 0.41 -18.52 -15.97
N PHE A 226 1.43 -17.71 -16.18
CA PHE A 226 2.55 -17.57 -15.23
C PHE A 226 2.07 -17.21 -13.83
N TRP A 227 1.20 -16.22 -13.66
CA TRP A 227 0.68 -15.85 -12.35
C TRP A 227 -0.15 -16.96 -11.69
N ALA A 228 -0.88 -17.76 -12.48
CA ALA A 228 -1.59 -18.92 -11.97
C ALA A 228 -0.65 -19.98 -11.35
N GLU A 229 0.59 -20.07 -11.84
CA GLU A 229 1.61 -20.95 -11.28
C GLU A 229 2.29 -20.36 -10.02
N GLN A 230 2.28 -19.02 -9.86
CA GLN A 230 2.88 -18.36 -8.69
C GLN A 230 1.98 -18.38 -7.46
N VAL A 231 0.66 -18.41 -7.63
CA VAL A 231 -0.32 -18.39 -6.54
C VAL A 231 -0.73 -19.82 -6.20
N THR A 232 -0.05 -20.42 -5.23
CA THR A 232 -0.24 -21.84 -4.86
C THR A 232 -0.81 -22.03 -3.45
N CYS A 233 -0.83 -20.96 -2.62
CA CYS A 233 -1.47 -21.00 -1.32
C CYS A 233 -3.00 -21.14 -1.48
N PRO A 234 -3.63 -22.14 -0.86
CA PRO A 234 -5.09 -22.35 -0.99
C PRO A 234 -5.93 -21.22 -0.38
N ASP A 235 -5.33 -20.45 0.53
CA ASP A 235 -5.99 -19.31 1.18
C ASP A 235 -5.85 -17.99 0.40
N VAL A 236 -5.15 -18.01 -0.74
CA VAL A 236 -4.93 -16.83 -1.59
C VAL A 236 -5.62 -17.00 -2.93
N THR A 237 -6.53 -16.09 -3.28
CA THR A 237 -7.20 -16.09 -4.57
C THR A 237 -6.41 -15.25 -5.59
N LEU A 238 -6.21 -15.77 -6.79
CA LEU A 238 -5.68 -14.99 -7.89
C LEU A 238 -6.83 -14.30 -8.65
N TRP A 239 -6.78 -12.98 -8.72
CA TRP A 239 -7.54 -12.16 -9.64
C TRP A 239 -6.59 -11.55 -10.68
N ILE A 240 -7.09 -11.14 -11.82
CA ILE A 240 -6.27 -10.51 -12.86
C ILE A 240 -6.75 -9.08 -13.09
N GLY A 241 -5.88 -8.12 -12.86
CA GLY A 241 -6.11 -6.71 -13.15
C GLY A 241 -5.98 -6.46 -14.66
N ILE A 242 -7.04 -5.95 -15.28
CA ILE A 242 -7.05 -5.59 -16.70
C ILE A 242 -7.23 -4.08 -16.90
N CYS A 243 -6.64 -3.56 -17.98
CA CYS A 243 -6.79 -2.17 -18.36
C CYS A 243 -8.00 -2.00 -19.29
N THR A 244 -8.92 -1.10 -18.94
CA THR A 244 -10.13 -0.83 -19.73
C THR A 244 -10.09 0.47 -20.53
N TYR A 245 -8.99 1.23 -20.49
CA TYR A 245 -8.84 2.55 -21.11
C TYR A 245 -7.93 2.56 -22.35
N LYS A 246 -7.57 1.40 -22.89
CA LYS A 246 -6.77 1.24 -24.11
C LYS A 246 -7.57 0.60 -25.22
#